data_004621c91a2636ee37ac5948ddd2e798
#
_entry.id   004621c91a2636ee37ac5948ddd2e798
#
_cell.length_a   1.000
_cell.length_b   1.000
_cell.length_c   1.000
_cell.angle_alpha   90.00
_cell.angle_beta   90.00
_cell.angle_gamma   90.00
#
_symmetry.space_group_name_H-M   'P 1'
#
loop_
_entity.id
_entity.type
_entity.pdbx_description
1 polymer ?
#
loop_
_entity_poly.entity_id
_entity_poly.type
_entity_poly.pdbx_seq_one_letter_code
_entity_poly.pdbx_strand_id
1 'polypeptide(L)'
;LILNYFFKPNKINKKKNFGGEIHFMQQTVNPYHFVTNCISGKWKMTILHHIHHYGKIRFNETKKTLGVSEKVLSQQLKELTHDGLVQRIQYNTIPLKVEYILTPLGEDLIPALDILYIWSIRRLTDLNLPIDPDAFKVHTELKYRDQLKDIMDTYMKKHPPAEE
;
A
#
# COMPACT_ATOMS: atom_id res chain seq x y z
N LEU A 1 6.31 6.15 26.15
CA LEU A 1 4.89 5.77 26.33
C LEU A 1 4.13 5.52 25.02
N ILE A 2 4.53 6.13 23.91
CA ILE A 2 3.85 5.99 22.58
C ILE A 2 4.18 4.65 21.90
N LEU A 3 5.38 4.12 22.10
CA LEU A 3 5.82 2.86 21.49
C LEU A 3 5.04 1.60 21.96
N ASN A 4 4.52 1.61 23.18
CA ASN A 4 3.78 0.47 23.72
C ASN A 4 2.34 0.35 23.23
N TYR A 5 1.80 1.37 22.53
CA TYR A 5 0.43 1.34 22.01
C TYR A 5 0.34 0.64 20.65
N PHE A 6 1.45 0.62 19.89
CA PHE A 6 1.49 0.07 18.54
C PHE A 6 2.04 -1.37 18.42
N PHE A 7 2.69 -1.88 19.46
CA PHE A 7 3.29 -3.22 19.44
C PHE A 7 2.69 -4.13 20.49
N LYS A 8 1.50 -4.70 20.22
CA LYS A 8 1.14 -5.99 20.83
C LYS A 8 1.92 -7.07 20.06
N PRO A 9 2.86 -7.79 20.69
CA PRO A 9 3.56 -8.87 20.01
C PRO A 9 2.55 -9.94 19.63
N ASN A 10 2.39 -10.18 18.34
CA ASN A 10 1.66 -11.33 17.83
C ASN A 10 2.27 -12.59 18.45
N LYS A 11 1.42 -13.50 18.95
CA LYS A 11 1.84 -14.79 19.49
C LYS A 11 2.67 -15.54 18.43
N ILE A 12 3.96 -15.56 18.64
CA ILE A 12 4.91 -16.32 17.80
C ILE A 12 4.59 -17.80 17.98
N ASN A 13 4.23 -18.49 16.90
CA ASN A 13 4.07 -19.92 16.87
C ASN A 13 5.37 -20.60 17.32
N LYS A 14 5.32 -21.23 18.50
CA LYS A 14 6.40 -22.06 19.03
C LYS A 14 6.54 -23.31 18.18
N LYS A 15 7.49 -23.35 17.25
CA LYS A 15 8.01 -24.63 16.77
C LYS A 15 8.88 -25.22 17.88
N LYS A 16 8.45 -26.36 18.43
CA LYS A 16 9.24 -27.18 19.35
C LYS A 16 10.48 -27.67 18.59
N ASN A 17 11.67 -27.28 19.03
CA ASN A 17 12.90 -27.98 18.74
C ASN A 17 13.60 -28.33 20.04
N PHE A 18 14.12 -29.57 20.07
CA PHE A 18 14.81 -30.24 21.16
C PHE A 18 16.10 -29.54 21.56
N GLY A 19 16.30 -29.33 22.86
CA GLY A 19 17.58 -29.24 23.56
C GLY A 19 18.55 -28.16 23.09
N GLY A 20 18.49 -26.97 23.70
CA GLY A 20 19.48 -25.89 23.56
C GLY A 20 18.86 -24.59 24.07
N GLU A 21 19.58 -23.88 24.90
CA GLU A 21 19.19 -22.51 25.31
C GLU A 21 18.93 -21.66 24.08
N ILE A 22 17.64 -21.28 23.89
CA ILE A 22 17.25 -20.42 22.77
C ILE A 22 17.66 -19.00 23.13
N HIS A 23 18.83 -18.60 22.68
CA HIS A 23 19.21 -17.20 22.61
C HIS A 23 18.31 -16.57 21.54
N PHE A 24 17.20 -15.96 21.96
CA PHE A 24 16.42 -15.09 21.08
C PHE A 24 17.28 -13.85 20.79
N MET A 25 18.11 -13.92 19.76
CA MET A 25 18.57 -12.72 19.10
C MET A 25 17.31 -12.04 18.54
N GLN A 26 16.81 -11.04 19.24
CA GLN A 26 15.79 -10.15 18.75
C GLN A 26 16.40 -9.42 17.56
N GLN A 27 16.15 -9.94 16.37
CA GLN A 27 16.64 -9.35 15.12
C GLN A 27 15.95 -8.00 14.99
N THR A 28 16.68 -6.91 15.27
CA THR A 28 16.17 -5.55 15.11
C THR A 28 15.98 -5.28 13.62
N VAL A 29 14.75 -4.93 13.23
CA VAL A 29 14.40 -4.58 11.85
C VAL A 29 14.35 -3.06 11.75
N ASN A 30 15.05 -2.50 10.76
CA ASN A 30 14.95 -1.09 10.43
C ASN A 30 13.56 -0.79 9.86
N PRO A 31 12.75 0.12 10.46
CA PRO A 31 11.40 0.41 9.97
C PRO A 31 11.34 0.89 8.52
N TYR A 32 12.34 1.64 8.06
CA TYR A 32 12.42 2.08 6.66
C TYR A 32 12.65 0.90 5.69
N HIS A 33 13.48 -0.06 6.07
CA HIS A 33 13.67 -1.26 5.25
C HIS A 33 12.40 -2.11 5.23
N PHE A 34 11.71 -2.22 6.37
CA PHE A 34 10.45 -2.95 6.45
C PHE A 34 9.40 -2.37 5.49
N VAL A 35 9.09 -1.06 5.60
CA VAL A 35 8.08 -0.44 4.75
C VAL A 35 8.50 -0.45 3.27
N THR A 36 9.77 -0.22 2.98
CA THR A 36 10.28 -0.28 1.60
C THR A 36 10.04 -1.66 1.00
N ASN A 37 10.29 -2.74 1.72
CA ASN A 37 10.04 -4.11 1.24
C ASN A 37 8.55 -4.34 0.95
N CYS A 38 7.66 -3.80 1.78
CA CYS A 38 6.21 -3.92 1.60
C CYS A 38 5.70 -3.19 0.36
N ILE A 39 6.23 -1.99 0.05
CA ILE A 39 5.72 -1.11 -1.01
C ILE A 39 6.63 -1.01 -2.25
N SER A 40 7.85 -1.57 -2.20
CA SER A 40 8.76 -1.57 -3.33
C SER A 40 8.18 -2.36 -4.52
N GLY A 41 8.38 -1.79 -5.70
CA GLY A 41 7.84 -2.33 -6.94
C GLY A 41 6.97 -1.29 -7.65
N LYS A 42 7.11 -1.22 -8.95
CA LYS A 42 6.47 -0.19 -9.78
C LYS A 42 4.96 -0.08 -9.56
N TRP A 43 4.28 -1.16 -9.20
CA TRP A 43 2.83 -1.25 -9.21
C TRP A 43 2.17 -1.48 -7.84
N LYS A 44 2.93 -1.82 -6.78
CA LYS A 44 2.34 -2.16 -5.48
C LYS A 44 1.48 -1.02 -4.91
N MET A 45 2.02 0.21 -4.88
CA MET A 45 1.28 1.38 -4.38
C MET A 45 0.03 1.65 -5.21
N THR A 46 0.16 1.58 -6.55
CA THR A 46 -0.99 1.75 -7.46
C THR A 46 -2.06 0.68 -7.25
N ILE A 47 -1.66 -0.58 -7.06
CA ILE A 47 -2.60 -1.68 -6.79
C ILE A 47 -3.32 -1.48 -5.46
N LEU A 48 -2.61 -1.09 -4.40
CA LEU A 48 -3.20 -0.82 -3.08
C LEU A 48 -4.25 0.30 -3.17
N HIS A 49 -3.93 1.41 -3.81
CA HIS A 49 -4.89 2.49 -4.05
C HIS A 49 -6.07 2.06 -4.91
N HIS A 50 -5.84 1.24 -5.93
CA HIS A 50 -6.91 0.73 -6.78
C HIS A 50 -7.88 -0.16 -5.99
N ILE A 51 -7.36 -1.01 -5.10
CA ILE A 51 -8.21 -1.82 -4.21
C ILE A 51 -8.97 -0.92 -3.22
N HIS A 52 -8.28 0.05 -2.59
CA HIS A 52 -8.92 0.99 -1.67
C HIS A 52 -10.08 1.73 -2.31
N HIS A 53 -9.87 2.24 -3.53
CA HIS A 53 -10.87 3.03 -4.24
C HIS A 53 -12.13 2.22 -4.61
N TYR A 54 -11.94 1.01 -5.16
CA TYR A 54 -13.06 0.16 -5.60
C TYR A 54 -13.58 -0.80 -4.51
N GLY A 55 -12.96 -0.82 -3.33
CA GLY A 55 -13.24 -1.77 -2.25
C GLY A 55 -12.75 -3.20 -2.53
N LYS A 56 -12.72 -3.59 -3.79
CA LYS A 56 -12.24 -4.88 -4.28
C LYS A 56 -11.87 -4.82 -5.75
N ILE A 57 -10.96 -5.69 -6.16
CA ILE A 57 -10.54 -5.80 -7.56
C ILE A 57 -10.56 -7.25 -8.04
N ARG A 58 -10.66 -7.43 -9.37
CA ARG A 58 -10.49 -8.70 -10.06
C ARG A 58 -9.28 -8.66 -10.98
N PHE A 59 -8.57 -9.77 -11.06
CA PHE A 59 -7.31 -9.86 -11.80
C PHE A 59 -7.40 -9.33 -13.24
N ASN A 60 -8.35 -9.84 -14.04
CA ASN A 60 -8.47 -9.48 -15.44
C ASN A 60 -8.89 -8.03 -15.67
N GLU A 61 -9.79 -7.51 -14.84
CA GLU A 61 -10.23 -6.11 -14.86
C GLU A 61 -9.06 -5.18 -14.55
N THR A 62 -8.35 -5.47 -13.45
CA THR A 62 -7.19 -4.69 -13.01
C THR A 62 -6.05 -4.71 -14.02
N LYS A 63 -5.76 -5.88 -14.60
CA LYS A 63 -4.76 -6.01 -15.68
C LYS A 63 -5.06 -5.06 -16.84
N LYS A 64 -6.33 -5.02 -17.27
CA LYS A 64 -6.77 -4.14 -18.35
C LYS A 64 -6.71 -2.67 -17.99
N THR A 65 -7.21 -2.31 -16.79
CA THR A 65 -7.27 -0.91 -16.34
C THR A 65 -5.89 -0.31 -16.12
N LEU A 66 -4.98 -1.07 -15.51
CA LEU A 66 -3.61 -0.59 -15.22
C LEU A 66 -2.64 -0.79 -16.41
N GLY A 67 -3.04 -1.49 -17.48
CA GLY A 67 -2.14 -1.78 -18.61
C GLY A 67 -0.92 -2.61 -18.23
N VAL A 68 -1.01 -3.40 -17.17
CA VAL A 68 0.11 -4.18 -16.62
C VAL A 68 0.10 -5.61 -17.15
N SER A 69 1.29 -6.20 -17.37
CA SER A 69 1.37 -7.59 -17.82
C SER A 69 0.89 -8.55 -16.73
N GLU A 70 0.34 -9.69 -17.16
CA GLU A 70 -0.17 -10.74 -16.28
C GLU A 70 0.89 -11.23 -15.27
N LYS A 71 2.12 -11.44 -15.74
CA LYS A 71 3.24 -11.88 -14.91
C LYS A 71 3.52 -10.87 -13.79
N VAL A 72 3.56 -9.58 -14.13
CA VAL A 72 3.85 -8.52 -13.15
C VAL A 72 2.71 -8.38 -12.15
N LEU A 73 1.43 -8.33 -12.61
CA LEU A 73 0.29 -8.21 -11.70
C LEU A 73 0.20 -9.40 -10.76
N SER A 74 0.38 -10.62 -11.27
CA SER A 74 0.37 -11.85 -10.47
C SER A 74 1.44 -11.81 -9.38
N GLN A 75 2.66 -11.42 -9.74
CA GLN A 75 3.76 -11.31 -8.79
C GLN A 75 3.49 -10.28 -7.70
N GLN A 76 3.03 -9.06 -8.09
CA GLN A 76 2.76 -8.00 -7.12
C GLN A 76 1.61 -8.35 -6.17
N LEU A 77 0.52 -8.96 -6.68
CA LEU A 77 -0.59 -9.41 -5.84
C LEU A 77 -0.17 -10.54 -4.89
N LYS A 78 0.69 -11.46 -5.34
CA LYS A 78 1.25 -12.53 -4.50
C LYS A 78 2.09 -11.94 -3.36
N GLU A 79 2.95 -10.98 -3.65
CA GLU A 79 3.78 -10.31 -2.65
C GLU A 79 2.92 -9.54 -1.64
N LEU A 80 1.97 -8.71 -2.11
CA LEU A 80 1.06 -7.97 -1.24
C LEU A 80 0.21 -8.89 -0.34
N THR A 81 -0.17 -10.07 -0.86
CA THR A 81 -0.88 -11.08 -0.06
C THR A 81 0.05 -11.72 0.97
N HIS A 82 1.29 -12.02 0.60
CA HIS A 82 2.31 -12.56 1.51
C HIS A 82 2.63 -11.57 2.65
N ASP A 83 2.73 -10.28 2.31
CA ASP A 83 3.01 -9.20 3.26
C ASP A 83 1.79 -8.84 4.14
N GLY A 84 0.65 -9.51 3.93
CA GLY A 84 -0.57 -9.34 4.71
C GLY A 84 -1.32 -8.04 4.43
N LEU A 85 -0.98 -7.29 3.39
CA LEU A 85 -1.65 -6.04 3.00
C LEU A 85 -2.92 -6.28 2.18
N VAL A 86 -2.96 -7.39 1.44
CA VAL A 86 -4.08 -7.77 0.57
C VAL A 86 -4.53 -9.19 0.92
N GLN A 87 -5.83 -9.39 0.91
CA GLN A 87 -6.45 -10.70 1.04
C GLN A 87 -6.99 -11.15 -0.33
N ARG A 88 -6.66 -12.39 -0.72
CA ARG A 88 -7.22 -13.06 -1.89
C ARG A 88 -8.44 -13.88 -1.45
N ILE A 89 -9.60 -13.60 -2.05
CA ILE A 89 -10.85 -14.32 -1.79
C ILE A 89 -11.21 -15.11 -3.03
N GLN A 90 -11.37 -16.42 -2.86
CA GLN A 90 -11.84 -17.31 -3.92
C GLN A 90 -13.25 -17.78 -3.61
N TYR A 91 -14.14 -17.59 -4.55
CA TYR A 91 -15.53 -18.02 -4.44
C TYR A 91 -15.71 -19.37 -5.12
N ASN A 92 -16.53 -20.21 -4.52
CA ASN A 92 -16.84 -21.54 -5.07
C ASN A 92 -17.96 -21.44 -6.11
N THR A 93 -17.66 -20.78 -7.25
CA THR A 93 -18.61 -20.51 -8.35
C THR A 93 -18.06 -21.02 -9.69
N ILE A 94 -18.94 -21.24 -10.66
CA ILE A 94 -18.59 -21.57 -12.03
C ILE A 94 -19.12 -20.44 -12.94
N PRO A 95 -18.26 -19.67 -13.65
CA PRO A 95 -16.80 -19.74 -13.66
C PRO A 95 -16.17 -19.31 -12.33
N LEU A 96 -14.93 -19.75 -12.09
CA LEU A 96 -14.17 -19.44 -10.90
C LEU A 96 -14.02 -17.92 -10.74
N LYS A 97 -14.45 -17.43 -9.57
CA LYS A 97 -14.37 -16.00 -9.22
C LYS A 97 -13.32 -15.79 -8.13
N VAL A 98 -12.38 -14.89 -8.38
CA VAL A 98 -11.35 -14.48 -7.42
C VAL A 98 -11.36 -12.97 -7.29
N GLU A 99 -11.42 -12.48 -6.07
CA GLU A 99 -11.36 -11.06 -5.72
C GLU A 99 -10.19 -10.80 -4.77
N TYR A 100 -9.68 -9.59 -4.79
CA TYR A 100 -8.64 -9.10 -3.89
C TYR A 100 -9.17 -7.86 -3.17
N ILE A 101 -9.01 -7.84 -1.84
CA ILE A 101 -9.43 -6.74 -0.96
C ILE A 101 -8.25 -6.31 -0.09
N LEU A 102 -8.26 -5.09 0.43
CA LEU A 102 -7.32 -4.71 1.47
C LEU A 102 -7.64 -5.44 2.78
N THR A 103 -6.61 -5.77 3.53
CA THR A 103 -6.74 -6.14 4.93
C THR A 103 -6.82 -4.88 5.79
N PRO A 104 -7.19 -4.98 7.09
CA PRO A 104 -7.08 -3.83 8.00
C PRO A 104 -5.67 -3.22 8.02
N LEU A 105 -4.61 -4.03 7.88
CA LEU A 105 -3.24 -3.55 7.79
C LEU A 105 -2.98 -2.81 6.47
N GLY A 106 -3.58 -3.27 5.36
CA GLY A 106 -3.50 -2.58 4.07
C GLY A 106 -4.22 -1.24 4.10
N GLU A 107 -5.41 -1.16 4.70
CA GLU A 107 -6.15 0.10 4.87
C GLU A 107 -5.39 1.10 5.74
N ASP A 108 -4.75 0.64 6.81
CA ASP A 108 -3.95 1.48 7.72
C ASP A 108 -2.73 2.11 7.03
N LEU A 109 -2.23 1.50 5.95
CA LEU A 109 -1.11 2.02 5.17
C LEU A 109 -1.53 3.13 4.19
N ILE A 110 -2.78 3.19 3.74
CA ILE A 110 -3.23 4.12 2.69
C ILE A 110 -2.93 5.58 3.00
N PRO A 111 -3.20 6.12 4.20
CA PRO A 111 -2.88 7.52 4.51
C PRO A 111 -1.40 7.89 4.34
N ALA A 112 -0.50 6.95 4.62
CA ALA A 112 0.94 7.18 4.41
C ALA A 112 1.29 7.21 2.91
N LEU A 113 0.66 6.36 2.10
CA LEU A 113 0.81 6.38 0.64
C LEU A 113 0.25 7.68 0.03
N ASP A 114 -0.84 8.20 0.58
CA ASP A 114 -1.43 9.48 0.15
C ASP A 114 -0.46 10.64 0.37
N ILE A 115 0.24 10.66 1.51
CA ILE A 115 1.28 11.68 1.79
C ILE A 115 2.41 11.57 0.78
N LEU A 116 2.87 10.37 0.47
CA LEU A 116 3.91 10.15 -0.56
C LEU A 116 3.45 10.61 -1.94
N TYR A 117 2.19 10.34 -2.29
CA TYR A 117 1.60 10.79 -3.54
C TYR A 117 1.57 12.31 -3.64
N ILE A 118 1.07 13.00 -2.60
CA ILE A 118 1.00 14.47 -2.54
C ILE A 118 2.40 15.09 -2.67
N TRP A 119 3.37 14.55 -1.93
CA TRP A 119 4.77 14.99 -2.03
C TRP A 119 5.31 14.83 -3.45
N SER A 120 5.01 13.72 -4.12
CA SER A 120 5.44 13.45 -5.49
C SER A 120 4.83 14.44 -6.49
N ILE A 121 3.52 14.71 -6.38
CA ILE A 121 2.83 15.69 -7.25
C ILE A 121 3.47 17.06 -7.10
N ARG A 122 3.69 17.54 -5.87
CA ARG A 122 4.35 18.82 -5.62
C ARG A 122 5.73 18.85 -6.27
N ARG A 123 6.54 17.80 -6.05
CA ARG A 123 7.90 17.76 -6.59
C ARG A 123 7.93 17.71 -8.12
N LEU A 124 7.00 17.02 -8.76
CA LEU A 124 6.89 17.00 -10.21
C LEU A 124 6.49 18.39 -10.75
N THR A 125 5.60 19.09 -10.05
CA THR A 125 5.22 20.47 -10.38
C THR A 125 6.42 21.42 -10.27
N ASP A 126 7.17 21.38 -9.17
CA ASP A 126 8.38 22.19 -8.96
C ASP A 126 9.42 21.97 -10.07
N LEU A 127 9.51 20.76 -10.61
CA LEU A 127 10.42 20.37 -11.67
C LEU A 127 9.87 20.66 -13.08
N ASN A 128 8.66 21.23 -13.20
CA ASN A 128 7.93 21.42 -14.46
C ASN A 128 7.81 20.13 -15.31
N LEU A 129 7.71 18.99 -14.63
CA LEU A 129 7.51 17.70 -15.30
C LEU A 129 6.02 17.49 -15.57
N PRO A 130 5.65 16.99 -16.78
CA PRO A 130 4.27 16.70 -17.08
C PRO A 130 3.74 15.58 -16.17
N ILE A 131 2.63 15.85 -15.51
CA ILE A 131 1.91 14.87 -14.72
C ILE A 131 0.84 14.30 -15.62
N ASP A 132 0.88 12.99 -15.85
CA ASP A 132 -0.15 12.29 -16.61
C ASP A 132 -1.44 12.20 -15.75
N PRO A 133 -2.50 12.95 -16.09
CA PRO A 133 -3.73 12.95 -15.32
C PRO A 133 -4.45 11.60 -15.38
N ASP A 134 -4.20 10.81 -16.41
CA ASP A 134 -4.81 9.49 -16.59
C ASP A 134 -4.00 8.35 -15.93
N ALA A 135 -2.75 8.61 -15.56
CA ALA A 135 -1.91 7.60 -14.90
C ALA A 135 -2.52 7.12 -13.57
N PHE A 136 -3.39 7.95 -12.97
CA PHE A 136 -4.06 7.66 -11.71
C PHE A 136 -5.53 8.08 -11.74
N LYS A 137 -6.34 7.44 -12.59
CA LYS A 137 -7.79 7.68 -12.66
C LYS A 137 -8.48 7.61 -11.30
N VAL A 138 -7.95 6.80 -10.40
CA VAL A 138 -8.40 6.67 -9.01
C VAL A 138 -8.37 8.00 -8.25
N HIS A 139 -7.39 8.88 -8.54
CA HIS A 139 -7.22 10.15 -7.84
C HIS A 139 -8.02 11.31 -8.47
N THR A 140 -8.69 11.10 -9.58
CA THR A 140 -9.47 12.13 -10.29
C THR A 140 -10.94 12.19 -9.83
N GLU A 141 -11.42 11.20 -9.08
CA GLU A 141 -12.80 11.21 -8.58
C GLU A 141 -12.99 12.23 -7.45
N LEU A 142 -14.11 12.95 -7.49
CA LEU A 142 -14.43 14.06 -6.57
C LEU A 142 -14.31 13.64 -5.09
N LYS A 143 -14.85 12.47 -4.73
CA LYS A 143 -14.83 11.97 -3.36
C LYS A 143 -13.41 11.77 -2.83
N TYR A 144 -12.52 11.25 -3.65
CA TYR A 144 -11.13 11.04 -3.28
C TYR A 144 -10.36 12.36 -3.19
N ARG A 145 -10.65 13.31 -4.10
CA ARG A 145 -10.08 14.66 -4.07
C ARG A 145 -10.44 15.41 -2.78
N ASP A 146 -11.65 15.26 -2.28
CA ASP A 146 -12.07 15.89 -1.03
C ASP A 146 -11.32 15.31 0.17
N GLN A 147 -11.14 13.99 0.22
CA GLN A 147 -10.34 13.33 1.26
C GLN A 147 -8.86 13.76 1.20
N LEU A 148 -8.28 13.82 0.00
CA LEU A 148 -6.91 14.29 -0.17
C LEU A 148 -6.75 15.77 0.18
N LYS A 149 -7.77 16.60 -0.05
CA LYS A 149 -7.72 18.04 0.23
C LYS A 149 -7.38 18.32 1.69
N ASP A 150 -8.04 17.64 2.62
CA ASP A 150 -7.78 17.82 4.06
C ASP A 150 -6.35 17.42 4.43
N ILE A 151 -5.85 16.33 3.84
CA ILE A 151 -4.48 15.87 4.03
C ILE A 151 -3.50 16.88 3.40
N MET A 152 -3.79 17.35 2.18
CA MET A 152 -3.00 18.38 1.49
C MET A 152 -2.94 19.67 2.29
N ASP A 153 -4.07 20.18 2.73
CA ASP A 153 -4.15 21.43 3.51
C ASP A 153 -3.35 21.33 4.80
N THR A 154 -3.42 20.20 5.47
CA THR A 154 -2.63 19.93 6.68
C THR A 154 -1.13 19.85 6.37
N TYR A 155 -0.76 19.18 5.28
CA TYR A 155 0.62 19.06 4.84
C TYR A 155 1.21 20.40 4.39
N MET A 156 0.47 21.18 3.59
CA MET A 156 0.90 22.49 3.09
C MET A 156 1.03 23.54 4.19
N LYS A 157 0.16 23.51 5.21
CA LYS A 157 0.31 24.37 6.41
C LYS A 157 1.62 24.11 7.15
N LYS A 158 2.08 22.87 7.18
CA LYS A 158 3.33 22.48 7.85
C LYS A 158 4.57 22.71 6.96
N HIS A 159 4.39 22.76 5.65
CA HIS A 159 5.46 22.87 4.66
C HIS A 159 5.08 23.91 3.60
N PRO A 160 5.04 25.22 3.96
CA PRO A 160 4.71 26.27 3.01
C PRO A 160 5.73 26.27 1.85
N PRO A 161 5.30 26.65 0.62
CA PRO A 161 6.23 26.85 -0.46
C PRO A 161 7.30 27.86 -0.05
N ALA A 162 8.52 27.70 -0.55
CA ALA A 162 9.57 28.71 -0.38
C ALA A 162 9.05 30.01 -1.00
N GLU A 163 9.14 31.11 -0.26
CA GLU A 163 8.89 32.44 -0.82
C GLU A 163 9.94 32.70 -1.91
N GLU A 164 9.48 33.05 -3.11
CA GLU A 164 10.34 33.44 -4.24
C GLU A 164 11.10 34.77 -3.96
#